data_fbf978472cc90468be7e1ae9204a7d5c
#
_entry.id   fbf978472cc90468be7e1ae9204a7d5c
#
_cell.length_a   1.000
_cell.length_b   1.000
_cell.length_c   1.000
_cell.angle_alpha   90.00
_cell.angle_beta   90.00
_cell.angle_gamma   90.00
#
_symmetry.space_group_name_H-M   'P 1'
#
loop_
_entity.id
_entity.type
_entity.pdbx_description
1 polymer ?
#
loop_
_entity_poly.entity_id
_entity_poly.type
_entity_poly.pdbx_seq_one_letter_code
_entity_poly.pdbx_strand_id
1 'polypeptide(L)'
;SHLPVIKIIKQEIKNIDLLEFAGIIFTSANSVKFLDTKKLNKSIYCFCVGSATEKEALNKGFQNVYAADGNVNNLKEIIIQNYNKKKGKLLYVSGELITTNLHKQLIDEDYQVERIVNYNVEHITELDLKFIYQLKKNMPNIIYVYSQNSAKSLLKIIKKYELIDYWMNTNLMCLGEKTSSVLNEIKWKKIFLFNPGEEEFLLYKI
;
A
#
# COMPACT_ATOMS: atom_id res chain seq x y z
N SER A 1 5.52 -13.90 16.02
CA SER A 1 4.30 -13.17 16.47
C SER A 1 4.01 -12.02 15.52
N HIS A 2 2.76 -11.61 15.42
CA HIS A 2 2.29 -10.52 14.57
C HIS A 2 1.70 -9.40 15.44
N LEU A 3 2.12 -8.15 15.18
CA LEU A 3 1.57 -6.96 15.83
C LEU A 3 0.85 -6.11 14.78
N PRO A 4 -0.49 -6.05 14.78
CA PRO A 4 -1.24 -5.20 13.86
C PRO A 4 -1.09 -3.74 14.31
N VAL A 5 -0.33 -2.94 13.54
CA VAL A 5 -0.08 -1.52 13.83
C VAL A 5 -0.87 -0.58 12.90
N ILE A 6 -1.62 -1.14 11.96
CA ILE A 6 -2.53 -0.41 11.07
C ILE A 6 -3.86 -1.15 10.95
N LYS A 7 -4.93 -0.39 10.76
CA LYS A 7 -6.26 -0.89 10.42
C LYS A 7 -6.72 -0.22 9.14
N ILE A 8 -7.15 -1.02 8.17
CA ILE A 8 -7.70 -0.52 6.92
C ILE A 8 -9.21 -0.41 7.09
N ILE A 9 -9.74 0.79 6.94
CA ILE A 9 -11.16 1.09 7.12
C ILE A 9 -11.79 1.39 5.77
N LYS A 10 -12.77 0.58 5.38
CA LYS A 10 -13.59 0.84 4.20
C LYS A 10 -14.34 2.16 4.37
N GLN A 11 -14.35 2.98 3.32
CA GLN A 11 -15.19 4.17 3.22
C GLN A 11 -16.33 3.96 2.24
N GLU A 12 -17.49 4.51 2.55
CA GLU A 12 -18.63 4.48 1.64
C GLU A 12 -18.40 5.45 0.48
N ILE A 13 -18.60 4.92 -0.73
CA ILE A 13 -18.58 5.72 -1.95
C ILE A 13 -20.00 6.23 -2.19
N LYS A 14 -20.18 7.55 -2.17
CA LYS A 14 -21.49 8.17 -2.40
C LYS A 14 -21.63 8.55 -3.87
N ASN A 15 -22.80 8.22 -4.45
CA ASN A 15 -23.34 8.78 -5.72
C ASN A 15 -22.40 8.75 -6.93
N ILE A 16 -21.79 7.59 -7.23
CA ILE A 16 -21.03 7.43 -8.46
C ILE A 16 -21.72 6.40 -9.35
N ASP A 17 -21.96 6.76 -10.60
CA ASP A 17 -22.38 5.79 -11.62
C ASP A 17 -21.15 5.13 -12.23
N LEU A 18 -20.91 3.89 -11.85
CA LEU A 18 -19.76 3.11 -12.33
C LEU A 18 -19.85 2.76 -13.82
N LEU A 19 -21.00 2.93 -14.46
CA LEU A 19 -21.20 2.64 -15.89
C LEU A 19 -20.65 3.75 -16.80
N GLU A 20 -20.38 4.95 -16.25
CA GLU A 20 -19.81 6.05 -17.02
C GLU A 20 -18.32 5.88 -17.36
N PHE A 21 -17.65 4.89 -16.75
CA PHE A 21 -16.21 4.74 -16.87
C PHE A 21 -15.83 3.66 -17.89
N ALA A 22 -14.91 4.01 -18.78
CA ALA A 22 -14.35 3.11 -19.78
C ALA A 22 -13.08 2.38 -19.31
N GLY A 23 -12.54 2.79 -18.16
CA GLY A 23 -11.42 2.13 -17.51
C GLY A 23 -11.31 2.47 -16.04
N ILE A 24 -10.56 1.66 -15.31
CA ILE A 24 -10.38 1.78 -13.86
C ILE A 24 -8.91 1.65 -13.48
N ILE A 25 -8.48 2.38 -12.46
CA ILE A 25 -7.10 2.42 -11.98
C ILE A 25 -7.08 2.06 -10.50
N PHE A 26 -6.23 1.10 -10.13
CA PHE A 26 -5.98 0.68 -8.75
C PHE A 26 -4.49 0.73 -8.42
N THR A 27 -4.11 1.47 -7.40
CA THR A 27 -2.73 1.52 -6.90
C THR A 27 -2.52 0.71 -5.62
N SER A 28 -3.55 -0.04 -5.18
CA SER A 28 -3.52 -0.88 -3.99
C SER A 28 -4.56 -2.01 -4.09
N ALA A 29 -4.21 -3.19 -3.64
CA ALA A 29 -5.14 -4.33 -3.52
C ALA A 29 -6.35 -4.00 -2.60
N ASN A 30 -6.18 -3.12 -1.60
CA ASN A 30 -7.28 -2.69 -0.74
C ASN A 30 -8.34 -1.91 -1.51
N SER A 31 -7.95 -1.08 -2.50
CA SER A 31 -8.91 -0.38 -3.36
C SER A 31 -9.80 -1.36 -4.12
N VAL A 32 -9.21 -2.44 -4.64
CA VAL A 32 -9.94 -3.49 -5.35
C VAL A 32 -10.89 -4.24 -4.41
N LYS A 33 -10.39 -4.64 -3.22
CA LYS A 33 -11.16 -5.40 -2.22
C LYS A 33 -12.43 -4.68 -1.79
N PHE A 34 -12.33 -3.37 -1.53
CA PHE A 34 -13.44 -2.58 -1.00
C PHE A 34 -14.40 -2.01 -2.03
N LEU A 35 -14.04 -2.06 -3.32
CA LEU A 35 -14.97 -1.65 -4.37
C LEU A 35 -16.02 -2.74 -4.61
N ASP A 36 -17.31 -2.34 -4.58
CA ASP A 36 -18.37 -3.21 -5.11
C ASP A 36 -18.35 -3.16 -6.63
N THR A 37 -17.92 -4.26 -7.22
CA THR A 37 -17.75 -4.38 -8.67
C THR A 37 -18.89 -5.12 -9.37
N LYS A 38 -20.02 -5.41 -8.69
CA LYS A 38 -21.12 -6.21 -9.25
C LYS A 38 -21.75 -5.58 -10.50
N LYS A 39 -21.87 -4.24 -10.51
CA LYS A 39 -22.44 -3.48 -11.62
C LYS A 39 -21.40 -3.06 -12.67
N LEU A 40 -20.11 -3.31 -12.46
CA LEU A 40 -19.06 -2.94 -13.40
C LEU A 40 -18.96 -3.92 -14.55
N ASN A 41 -18.84 -3.41 -15.78
CA ASN A 41 -18.41 -4.20 -16.91
C ASN A 41 -16.97 -4.68 -16.71
N LYS A 42 -16.75 -5.99 -16.64
CA LYS A 42 -15.44 -6.59 -16.37
C LYS A 42 -14.47 -6.54 -17.55
N SER A 43 -14.98 -6.18 -18.74
CA SER A 43 -14.18 -6.02 -19.96
C SER A 43 -13.59 -4.61 -20.13
N ILE A 44 -13.84 -3.66 -19.19
CA ILE A 44 -13.19 -2.35 -19.21
C ILE A 44 -11.69 -2.47 -18.93
N TYR A 45 -10.93 -1.47 -19.32
CA TYR A 45 -9.51 -1.41 -19.00
C TYR A 45 -9.29 -1.33 -17.49
N CYS A 46 -8.44 -2.20 -16.96
CA CYS A 46 -8.10 -2.23 -15.54
C CYS A 46 -6.59 -2.05 -15.37
N PHE A 47 -6.17 -0.96 -14.80
CA PHE A 47 -4.76 -0.60 -14.61
C PHE A 47 -4.37 -0.76 -13.15
N CYS A 48 -3.30 -1.51 -12.87
CA CYS A 48 -2.90 -1.87 -11.51
C CYS A 48 -1.42 -1.57 -11.23
N VAL A 49 -1.10 -1.24 -9.98
CA VAL A 49 0.29 -1.24 -9.49
C VAL A 49 0.54 -2.49 -8.65
N GLY A 50 1.52 -3.28 -9.09
CA GLY A 50 2.03 -4.43 -8.37
C GLY A 50 1.18 -5.70 -8.49
N SER A 51 1.85 -6.85 -8.40
CA SER A 51 1.27 -8.19 -8.58
C SER A 51 0.12 -8.51 -7.61
N ALA A 52 0.18 -8.01 -6.37
CA ALA A 52 -0.88 -8.23 -5.39
C ALA A 52 -2.19 -7.51 -5.79
N THR A 53 -2.10 -6.31 -6.40
CA THR A 53 -3.27 -5.57 -6.88
C THR A 53 -3.83 -6.20 -8.14
N GLU A 54 -2.96 -6.63 -9.05
CA GLU A 54 -3.31 -7.36 -10.26
C GLU A 54 -4.07 -8.64 -9.92
N LYS A 55 -3.51 -9.48 -9.04
CA LYS A 55 -4.15 -10.72 -8.59
C LYS A 55 -5.54 -10.47 -8.01
N GLU A 56 -5.70 -9.42 -7.22
CA GLU A 56 -7.01 -9.08 -6.64
C GLU A 56 -7.99 -8.59 -7.72
N ALA A 57 -7.53 -7.83 -8.74
CA ALA A 57 -8.36 -7.41 -9.85
C ALA A 57 -8.83 -8.62 -10.70
N LEU A 58 -7.94 -9.56 -11.01
CA LEU A 58 -8.28 -10.81 -11.69
C LEU A 58 -9.29 -11.64 -10.87
N ASN A 59 -9.11 -11.74 -9.56
CA ASN A 59 -10.06 -12.43 -8.67
C ASN A 59 -11.45 -11.76 -8.64
N LYS A 60 -11.53 -10.45 -8.85
CA LYS A 60 -12.80 -9.72 -9.01
C LYS A 60 -13.41 -9.87 -10.39
N GLY A 61 -12.76 -10.59 -11.31
CA GLY A 61 -13.24 -10.93 -12.65
C GLY A 61 -12.89 -9.92 -13.74
N PHE A 62 -12.01 -8.94 -13.51
CA PHE A 62 -11.53 -8.06 -14.58
C PHE A 62 -10.74 -8.86 -15.61
N GLN A 63 -11.04 -8.61 -16.90
CA GLN A 63 -10.49 -9.40 -18.03
C GLN A 63 -9.30 -8.69 -18.69
N ASN A 64 -9.33 -7.36 -18.76
CA ASN A 64 -8.29 -6.55 -19.42
C ASN A 64 -7.43 -5.86 -18.39
N VAL A 65 -6.57 -6.61 -17.68
CA VAL A 65 -5.73 -6.11 -16.60
C VAL A 65 -4.33 -5.81 -17.14
N TYR A 66 -3.88 -4.59 -16.89
CA TYR A 66 -2.53 -4.09 -17.21
C TYR A 66 -1.85 -3.72 -15.90
N ALA A 67 -0.82 -4.45 -15.53
CA ALA A 67 -0.10 -4.23 -14.27
C ALA A 67 1.27 -3.60 -14.52
N ALA A 68 1.57 -2.56 -13.73
CA ALA A 68 2.90 -1.98 -13.67
C ALA A 68 3.71 -2.62 -12.56
N ASP A 69 4.93 -3.04 -12.87
CA ASP A 69 5.87 -3.45 -11.86
C ASP A 69 6.45 -2.22 -11.14
N GLY A 70 6.43 -2.26 -9.80
CA GLY A 70 7.17 -1.35 -8.93
C GLY A 70 6.42 -0.10 -8.50
N ASN A 71 6.01 0.82 -9.37
CA ASN A 71 5.52 2.12 -8.91
C ASN A 71 4.45 2.78 -9.82
N VAL A 72 3.90 3.89 -9.31
CA VAL A 72 2.83 4.66 -9.97
C VAL A 72 3.30 5.34 -11.26
N ASN A 73 4.59 5.69 -11.40
CA ASN A 73 5.10 6.33 -12.61
C ASN A 73 5.10 5.35 -13.79
N ASN A 74 5.51 4.10 -13.54
CA ASN A 74 5.44 3.03 -14.55
C ASN A 74 3.97 2.80 -14.96
N LEU A 75 3.03 2.90 -14.02
CA LEU A 75 1.61 2.77 -14.36
C LEU A 75 1.12 3.92 -15.26
N LYS A 76 1.58 5.15 -15.02
CA LYS A 76 1.26 6.29 -15.91
C LYS A 76 1.69 5.99 -17.35
N GLU A 77 2.89 5.47 -17.55
CA GLU A 77 3.41 5.12 -18.88
C GLU A 77 2.57 4.03 -19.54
N ILE A 78 2.20 2.98 -18.80
CA ILE A 78 1.33 1.90 -19.29
C ILE A 78 -0.03 2.44 -19.71
N ILE A 79 -0.63 3.35 -18.93
CA ILE A 79 -1.91 3.98 -19.28
C ILE A 79 -1.78 4.76 -20.59
N ILE A 80 -0.73 5.59 -20.72
CA ILE A 80 -0.52 6.41 -21.92
C ILE A 80 -0.33 5.54 -23.17
N GLN A 81 0.37 4.42 -23.05
CA GLN A 81 0.64 3.50 -24.16
C GLN A 81 -0.57 2.68 -24.57
N ASN A 82 -1.44 2.30 -23.63
CA ASN A 82 -2.50 1.30 -23.87
C ASN A 82 -3.92 1.88 -23.86
N TYR A 83 -4.13 3.09 -23.39
CA TYR A 83 -5.45 3.68 -23.28
C TYR A 83 -5.60 4.94 -24.13
N ASN A 84 -6.50 4.86 -25.12
CA ASN A 84 -6.85 6.05 -25.90
C ASN A 84 -7.86 6.91 -25.12
N LYS A 85 -7.48 8.16 -24.81
CA LYS A 85 -8.28 9.13 -24.05
C LYS A 85 -9.66 9.44 -24.65
N LYS A 86 -9.86 9.17 -25.95
CA LYS A 86 -11.17 9.30 -26.60
C LYS A 86 -12.17 8.17 -26.24
N LYS A 87 -11.72 7.10 -25.58
CA LYS A 87 -12.61 5.99 -25.15
C LYS A 87 -13.52 6.36 -23.98
N GLY A 88 -13.20 7.41 -23.22
CA GLY A 88 -14.03 7.90 -22.11
C GLY A 88 -13.23 8.14 -20.82
N LYS A 89 -13.97 8.27 -19.73
CA LYS A 89 -13.40 8.60 -18.42
C LYS A 89 -12.71 7.38 -17.78
N LEU A 90 -11.65 7.64 -17.00
CA LEU A 90 -10.99 6.69 -16.12
C LEU A 90 -11.43 6.93 -14.67
N LEU A 91 -11.75 5.87 -13.94
CA LEU A 91 -12.00 5.90 -12.51
C LEU A 91 -10.73 5.53 -11.74
N TYR A 92 -10.18 6.44 -10.95
CA TYR A 92 -9.07 6.13 -10.05
C TYR A 92 -9.59 5.86 -8.64
N VAL A 93 -9.54 4.60 -8.22
CA VAL A 93 -9.96 4.16 -6.89
C VAL A 93 -8.76 4.04 -5.98
N SER A 94 -8.72 4.80 -4.90
CA SER A 94 -7.55 4.88 -4.03
C SER A 94 -7.92 4.96 -2.54
N GLY A 95 -6.91 4.80 -1.69
CA GLY A 95 -6.99 5.24 -0.30
C GLY A 95 -6.99 6.76 -0.19
N GLU A 96 -7.33 7.28 0.98
CA GLU A 96 -7.31 8.72 1.28
C GLU A 96 -5.91 9.31 1.09
N LEU A 97 -4.91 8.66 1.69
CA LEU A 97 -3.52 9.04 1.54
C LEU A 97 -2.91 8.38 0.30
N ILE A 98 -2.40 9.21 -0.60
CA ILE A 98 -1.66 8.80 -1.81
C ILE A 98 -0.26 9.38 -1.78
N THR A 99 0.72 8.63 -2.27
CA THR A 99 2.13 9.09 -2.34
C THR A 99 2.43 9.88 -3.62
N THR A 100 1.60 9.72 -4.65
CA THR A 100 1.77 10.33 -5.97
C THR A 100 0.42 10.74 -6.51
N ASN A 101 0.30 11.96 -7.01
CA ASN A 101 -0.93 12.49 -7.59
C ASN A 101 -1.14 12.01 -9.04
N LEU A 102 -1.26 10.69 -9.25
CA LEU A 102 -1.43 10.09 -10.57
C LEU A 102 -2.62 10.70 -11.35
N HIS A 103 -3.76 10.89 -10.66
CA HIS A 103 -4.94 11.46 -11.31
C HIS A 103 -4.66 12.87 -11.87
N LYS A 104 -3.95 13.71 -11.13
CA LYS A 104 -3.57 15.05 -11.60
C LYS A 104 -2.60 14.94 -12.79
N GLN A 105 -1.60 14.08 -12.69
CA GLN A 105 -0.64 13.87 -13.79
C GLN A 105 -1.32 13.37 -15.08
N LEU A 106 -2.38 12.56 -14.99
CA LEU A 106 -3.14 12.11 -16.14
C LEU A 106 -4.06 13.21 -16.69
N ILE A 107 -4.64 14.04 -15.82
CA ILE A 107 -5.43 15.21 -16.24
C ILE A 107 -4.55 16.22 -16.98
N ASP A 108 -3.33 16.44 -16.51
CA ASP A 108 -2.34 17.31 -17.18
C ASP A 108 -1.95 16.78 -18.58
N GLU A 109 -2.17 15.50 -18.85
CA GLU A 109 -2.02 14.83 -20.15
C GLU A 109 -3.35 14.72 -20.92
N ASP A 110 -4.35 15.54 -20.59
CA ASP A 110 -5.70 15.57 -21.19
C ASP A 110 -6.54 14.29 -21.03
N TYR A 111 -6.25 13.43 -20.06
CA TYR A 111 -7.16 12.33 -19.71
C TYR A 111 -8.28 12.81 -18.82
N GLN A 112 -9.49 12.33 -19.04
CA GLN A 112 -10.59 12.50 -18.10
C GLN A 112 -10.47 11.48 -16.98
N VAL A 113 -10.11 11.92 -15.78
CA VAL A 113 -9.90 11.06 -14.63
C VAL A 113 -10.70 11.57 -13.44
N GLU A 114 -11.51 10.71 -12.87
CA GLU A 114 -12.21 10.96 -11.61
C GLU A 114 -11.59 10.09 -10.50
N ARG A 115 -11.23 10.70 -9.38
CA ARG A 115 -10.68 9.98 -8.23
C ARG A 115 -11.73 9.82 -7.16
N ILE A 116 -11.88 8.58 -6.67
CA ILE A 116 -12.66 8.28 -5.48
C ILE A 116 -11.79 7.65 -4.40
N VAL A 117 -12.17 7.92 -3.16
CA VAL A 117 -11.56 7.31 -1.97
C VAL A 117 -12.50 6.26 -1.43
N ASN A 118 -12.03 5.02 -1.32
CA ASN A 118 -12.84 3.91 -0.82
C ASN A 118 -12.28 3.22 0.43
N TYR A 119 -11.13 3.70 0.95
CA TYR A 119 -10.62 3.27 2.24
C TYR A 119 -9.70 4.33 2.86
N ASN A 120 -9.55 4.21 4.17
CA ASN A 120 -8.57 4.96 4.97
C ASN A 120 -7.67 4.00 5.74
N VAL A 121 -6.50 4.50 6.14
CA VAL A 121 -5.54 3.79 7.00
C VAL A 121 -5.53 4.45 8.37
N GLU A 122 -5.99 3.72 9.37
CA GLU A 122 -5.88 4.13 10.77
C GLU A 122 -4.61 3.56 11.39
N HIS A 123 -3.83 4.42 12.04
CA HIS A 123 -2.64 4.01 12.77
C HIS A 123 -3.01 3.56 14.18
N ILE A 124 -2.75 2.30 14.51
CA ILE A 124 -2.91 1.79 15.86
C ILE A 124 -1.65 2.14 16.64
N THR A 125 -1.79 3.06 17.59
CA THR A 125 -0.68 3.54 18.43
C THR A 125 -0.88 3.25 19.91
N GLU A 126 -2.06 2.74 20.28
CA GLU A 126 -2.37 2.29 21.64
C GLU A 126 -2.07 0.81 21.77
N LEU A 127 -1.21 0.46 22.72
CA LEU A 127 -0.85 -0.92 23.05
C LEU A 127 -1.08 -1.18 24.53
N ASP A 128 -1.38 -2.44 24.86
CA ASP A 128 -1.52 -2.90 26.24
C ASP A 128 -0.20 -2.67 27.00
N LEU A 129 -0.27 -2.10 28.20
CA LEU A 129 0.90 -1.81 29.03
C LEU A 129 1.64 -3.09 29.47
N LYS A 130 0.93 -4.21 29.65
CA LYS A 130 1.55 -5.49 29.93
C LYS A 130 2.38 -5.99 28.74
N PHE A 131 1.85 -5.78 27.52
CA PHE A 131 2.59 -6.09 26.28
C PHE A 131 3.87 -5.22 26.19
N ILE A 132 3.78 -3.92 26.45
CA ILE A 132 4.92 -3.01 26.42
C ILE A 132 5.98 -3.43 27.46
N TYR A 133 5.55 -3.80 28.67
CA TYR A 133 6.46 -4.29 29.70
C TYR A 133 7.18 -5.58 29.30
N GLN A 134 6.44 -6.53 28.69
CA GLN A 134 7.02 -7.77 28.18
C GLN A 134 7.99 -7.50 27.02
N LEU A 135 7.64 -6.59 26.11
CA LEU A 135 8.48 -6.18 25.00
C LEU A 135 9.81 -5.60 25.49
N LYS A 136 9.78 -4.69 26.48
CA LYS A 136 10.99 -4.13 27.10
C LYS A 136 11.90 -5.19 27.72
N LYS A 137 11.31 -6.26 28.28
CA LYS A 137 12.09 -7.38 28.87
C LYS A 137 12.66 -8.33 27.82
N ASN A 138 11.93 -8.55 26.74
CA ASN A 138 12.24 -9.57 25.74
C ASN A 138 12.10 -8.97 24.34
N MET A 139 13.06 -8.12 23.97
CA MET A 139 13.09 -7.53 22.64
C MET A 139 13.30 -8.60 21.56
N PRO A 140 12.60 -8.53 20.42
CA PRO A 140 12.79 -9.48 19.34
C PRO A 140 14.17 -9.31 18.70
N ASN A 141 14.80 -10.41 18.30
CA ASN A 141 16.05 -10.37 17.53
C ASN A 141 15.85 -9.83 16.11
N ILE A 142 14.65 -9.98 15.58
CA ILE A 142 14.28 -9.61 14.20
C ILE A 142 12.86 -9.02 14.21
N ILE A 143 12.67 -7.95 13.44
CA ILE A 143 11.35 -7.39 13.14
C ILE A 143 11.20 -7.18 11.64
N TYR A 144 10.05 -7.58 11.07
CA TYR A 144 9.70 -7.35 9.67
C TYR A 144 8.70 -6.20 9.54
N VAL A 145 8.96 -5.27 8.63
CA VAL A 145 8.10 -4.12 8.35
C VAL A 145 7.81 -4.05 6.85
N TYR A 146 6.57 -4.30 6.47
CA TYR A 146 6.15 -4.51 5.08
C TYR A 146 5.63 -3.26 4.37
N SER A 147 5.49 -2.12 5.05
CA SER A 147 4.99 -0.90 4.42
C SER A 147 5.39 0.37 5.15
N GLN A 148 5.43 1.49 4.41
CA GLN A 148 5.62 2.81 4.99
C GLN A 148 4.60 3.14 6.08
N ASN A 149 3.33 2.76 5.91
CA ASN A 149 2.28 3.02 6.91
C ASN A 149 2.53 2.23 8.19
N SER A 150 2.93 0.97 8.08
CA SER A 150 3.33 0.16 9.24
C SER A 150 4.57 0.73 9.93
N ALA A 151 5.56 1.19 9.16
CA ALA A 151 6.75 1.85 9.69
C ALA A 151 6.41 3.14 10.46
N LYS A 152 5.53 3.99 9.90
CA LYS A 152 5.03 5.20 10.58
C LYS A 152 4.31 4.90 11.88
N SER A 153 3.47 3.86 11.91
CA SER A 153 2.78 3.42 13.12
C SER A 153 3.78 2.92 14.17
N LEU A 154 4.72 2.07 13.75
CA LEU A 154 5.76 1.54 14.63
C LEU A 154 6.59 2.67 15.23
N LEU A 155 7.00 3.66 14.42
CA LEU A 155 7.75 4.82 14.92
C LEU A 155 6.97 5.61 15.96
N LYS A 156 5.67 5.85 15.75
CA LYS A 156 4.79 6.50 16.71
C LYS A 156 4.73 5.71 18.03
N ILE A 157 4.61 4.38 17.96
CA ILE A 157 4.61 3.49 19.13
C ILE A 157 5.95 3.57 19.85
N ILE A 158 7.06 3.47 19.13
CA ILE A 158 8.41 3.56 19.71
C ILE A 158 8.60 4.87 20.49
N LYS A 159 8.19 6.00 19.90
CA LYS A 159 8.26 7.30 20.55
C LYS A 159 7.33 7.42 21.75
N LYS A 160 6.07 7.00 21.60
CA LYS A 160 5.04 7.09 22.63
C LYS A 160 5.41 6.34 23.91
N TYR A 161 6.00 5.14 23.77
CA TYR A 161 6.34 4.27 24.90
C TYR A 161 7.82 4.34 25.29
N GLU A 162 8.56 5.32 24.76
CA GLU A 162 9.98 5.54 25.08
C GLU A 162 10.83 4.28 24.83
N LEU A 163 10.68 3.70 23.62
CA LEU A 163 11.34 2.46 23.27
C LEU A 163 12.58 2.66 22.38
N ILE A 164 13.04 3.89 22.15
CA ILE A 164 14.10 4.20 21.16
C ILE A 164 15.37 3.37 21.43
N ASP A 165 15.82 3.30 22.67
CA ASP A 165 17.09 2.67 23.03
C ASP A 165 17.02 1.13 23.13
N TYR A 166 15.81 0.55 23.01
CA TYR A 166 15.63 -0.89 23.15
C TYR A 166 15.98 -1.67 21.89
N TRP A 167 16.03 -1.03 20.71
CA TRP A 167 16.13 -1.70 19.40
C TRP A 167 17.57 -1.97 18.93
N MET A 168 18.58 -1.53 19.66
CA MET A 168 20.00 -1.62 19.27
C MET A 168 20.48 -3.05 18.97
N ASN A 169 19.85 -4.07 19.54
CA ASN A 169 20.17 -5.48 19.32
C ASN A 169 19.21 -6.19 18.35
N THR A 170 18.23 -5.47 17.79
CA THR A 170 17.22 -5.99 16.87
C THR A 170 17.61 -5.72 15.42
N ASN A 171 17.52 -6.73 14.56
CA ASN A 171 17.66 -6.57 13.13
C ASN A 171 16.32 -6.11 12.53
N LEU A 172 16.35 -5.03 11.74
CA LEU A 172 15.19 -4.51 11.03
C LEU A 172 15.18 -5.05 9.60
N MET A 173 14.11 -5.73 9.23
CA MET A 173 13.84 -6.21 7.87
C MET A 173 12.74 -5.36 7.25
N CYS A 174 13.03 -4.63 6.16
CA CYS A 174 12.10 -3.71 5.51
C CYS A 174 11.82 -4.08 4.07
N LEU A 175 10.55 -4.03 3.68
CA LEU A 175 10.14 -4.10 2.28
C LEU A 175 10.52 -2.79 1.57
N GLY A 176 11.72 -2.76 1.01
CA GLY A 176 12.27 -1.66 0.25
C GLY A 176 12.73 -0.44 1.08
N GLU A 177 13.46 0.43 0.40
CA GLU A 177 14.12 1.61 1.00
C GLU A 177 13.14 2.65 1.57
N LYS A 178 12.00 2.88 0.89
CA LYS A 178 10.97 3.82 1.37
C LYS A 178 10.40 3.45 2.73
N THR A 179 10.38 2.15 3.06
CA THR A 179 9.91 1.67 4.36
C THR A 179 10.96 1.86 5.43
N SER A 180 12.23 1.54 5.13
CA SER A 180 13.33 1.67 6.09
C SER A 180 13.62 3.13 6.44
N SER A 181 13.54 4.05 5.46
CA SER A 181 13.81 5.49 5.68
C SER A 181 12.95 6.12 6.78
N VAL A 182 11.72 5.62 6.98
CA VAL A 182 10.84 6.07 8.07
C VAL A 182 11.41 5.76 9.45
N LEU A 183 12.24 4.72 9.57
CA LEU A 183 12.76 4.19 10.84
C LEU A 183 14.25 4.49 11.05
N ASN A 184 14.86 5.33 10.20
CA ASN A 184 16.28 5.66 10.25
C ASN A 184 16.71 6.41 11.52
N GLU A 185 15.80 7.06 12.23
CA GLU A 185 16.08 7.72 13.52
C GLU A 185 16.27 6.74 14.69
N ILE A 186 15.92 5.46 14.50
CA ILE A 186 16.09 4.40 15.49
C ILE A 186 17.43 3.70 15.26
N LYS A 187 18.19 3.46 16.31
CA LYS A 187 19.40 2.64 16.26
C LYS A 187 19.04 1.16 16.18
N TRP A 188 19.20 0.56 15.01
CA TRP A 188 19.03 -0.87 14.79
C TRP A 188 20.38 -1.60 14.82
N LYS A 189 20.40 -2.89 15.15
CA LYS A 189 21.61 -3.72 15.03
C LYS A 189 22.11 -3.74 13.58
N LYS A 190 21.21 -4.08 12.65
CA LYS A 190 21.39 -3.98 11.20
C LYS A 190 20.05 -3.72 10.53
N ILE A 191 20.07 -3.12 9.34
CA ILE A 191 18.89 -2.92 8.48
C ILE A 191 19.10 -3.73 7.22
N PHE A 192 18.13 -4.57 6.88
CA PHE A 192 18.10 -5.37 5.67
C PHE A 192 16.89 -4.98 4.82
N LEU A 193 17.10 -4.82 3.53
CA LEU A 193 16.03 -4.58 2.57
C LEU A 193 15.71 -5.87 1.83
N PHE A 194 14.44 -6.11 1.53
CA PHE A 194 13.98 -7.26 0.77
C PHE A 194 12.87 -6.86 -0.20
N ASN A 195 12.69 -7.66 -1.26
CA ASN A 195 11.56 -7.59 -2.17
C ASN A 195 10.48 -8.60 -1.75
N PRO A 196 9.23 -8.44 -2.20
CA PRO A 196 8.17 -9.40 -1.89
C PRO A 196 8.58 -10.84 -2.26
N GLY A 197 8.45 -11.76 -1.30
CA GLY A 197 8.81 -13.18 -1.48
C GLY A 197 10.26 -13.55 -1.17
N GLU A 198 11.11 -12.58 -0.81
CA GLU A 198 12.52 -12.82 -0.46
C GLU A 198 12.77 -12.94 1.04
N GLU A 199 11.73 -12.87 1.89
CA GLU A 199 11.82 -12.79 3.34
C GLU A 199 12.63 -13.93 3.95
N GLU A 200 12.44 -15.15 3.46
CA GLU A 200 13.12 -16.35 4.01
C GLU A 200 14.62 -16.33 3.68
N PHE A 201 15.02 -15.80 2.52
CA PHE A 201 16.43 -15.76 2.15
C PHE A 201 17.26 -14.83 3.05
N LEU A 202 16.64 -13.86 3.71
CA LEU A 202 17.33 -12.96 4.62
C LEU A 202 17.77 -13.64 5.92
N LEU A 203 17.07 -14.70 6.34
CA LEU A 203 17.42 -15.45 7.55
C LEU A 203 18.81 -16.11 7.45
N TYR A 204 19.30 -16.36 6.24
CA TYR A 204 20.64 -16.90 6.01
C TYR A 204 21.75 -15.82 6.01
N LYS A 205 21.39 -14.53 6.09
CA LYS A 205 22.33 -13.40 6.06
C LYS A 205 22.56 -12.75 7.45
N ILE A 206 21.93 -13.31 8.51
CA ILE A 206 21.93 -12.74 9.87
C ILE A 206 23.03 -13.35 10.75
#